data_c041235b849222a228fd2053bc810506
#
_entry.id   c041235b849222a228fd2053bc810506
#
_cell.length_a   1.000
_cell.length_b   1.000
_cell.length_c   1.000
_cell.angle_alpha   90.00
_cell.angle_beta   90.00
_cell.angle_gamma   90.00
#
_symmetry.space_group_name_H-M   'P 1'
#
loop_
_entity.id
_entity.type
_entity.pdbx_description
1 polymer ?
#
loop_
_entity_poly.entity_id
_entity_poly.type
_entity_poly.pdbx_seq_one_letter_code
_entity_poly.pdbx_strand_id
1 'polypeptide(L)'
;MTRSQLEDLIKKHPDIAAFGSPADAVTDDWLVKAEQRICHKLPTSYKWFLQNYAGGEVGSEEIYSIYGMDFDDINGGDIVFQHINGLKHKSTTAKKVVISETDFGEVFFFDYDTYNGEECQIFVRIPSGENLLYANNFYEYLAKRIKAHLP
;
A
#
# COMPACT_ATOMS: atom_id res chain seq x y z
N MET A 1 -5.18 -13.83 9.10
CA MET A 1 -3.89 -13.17 9.45
C MET A 1 -4.18 -12.02 10.40
N THR A 2 -3.65 -12.09 11.60
CA THR A 2 -3.74 -11.02 12.59
C THR A 2 -2.52 -10.09 12.46
N ARG A 3 -2.63 -8.90 13.06
CA ARG A 3 -1.53 -7.95 13.12
C ARG A 3 -0.31 -8.55 13.82
N SER A 4 -0.52 -9.27 14.92
CA SER A 4 0.55 -9.92 15.68
C SER A 4 1.29 -10.96 14.84
N GLN A 5 0.56 -11.77 14.09
CA GLN A 5 1.15 -12.76 13.18
C GLN A 5 1.97 -12.10 12.08
N LEU A 6 1.49 -10.97 11.55
CA LEU A 6 2.23 -10.20 10.55
C LEU A 6 3.52 -9.61 11.13
N GLU A 7 3.45 -9.05 12.35
CA GLU A 7 4.63 -8.51 13.04
C GLU A 7 5.72 -9.58 13.20
N ASP A 8 5.31 -10.79 13.61
CA ASP A 8 6.24 -11.92 13.74
C ASP A 8 6.86 -12.31 12.40
N LEU A 9 6.06 -12.32 11.35
CA LEU A 9 6.54 -12.64 10.00
C LEU A 9 7.56 -11.61 9.50
N ILE A 10 7.32 -10.33 9.74
CA ILE A 10 8.24 -9.25 9.39
C ILE A 10 9.57 -9.40 10.14
N LYS A 11 9.50 -9.65 11.45
CA LYS A 11 10.71 -9.85 12.27
C LYS A 11 11.55 -11.07 11.82
N LYS A 12 10.88 -12.09 11.33
CA LYS A 12 11.52 -13.34 10.91
C LYS A 12 12.27 -13.20 9.57
N HIS A 13 11.86 -12.26 8.73
CA HIS A 13 12.37 -12.12 7.37
C HIS A 13 12.78 -10.68 7.06
N PRO A 14 13.76 -10.12 7.82
CA PRO A 14 14.18 -8.73 7.60
C PRO A 14 14.90 -8.51 6.26
N ASP A 15 15.41 -9.55 5.65
CA ASP A 15 16.01 -9.54 4.32
C ASP A 15 14.97 -9.40 3.19
N ILE A 16 13.73 -9.81 3.46
CA ILE A 16 12.61 -9.71 2.51
C ILE A 16 11.76 -8.48 2.82
N ALA A 17 11.34 -8.32 4.08
CA ALA A 17 10.52 -7.21 4.56
C ALA A 17 11.42 -6.06 5.04
N ALA A 18 11.92 -5.28 4.10
CA ALA A 18 12.85 -4.19 4.36
C ALA A 18 12.07 -2.88 4.59
N PHE A 19 11.61 -2.68 5.81
CA PHE A 19 10.79 -1.53 6.20
C PHE A 19 11.54 -0.60 7.13
N GLY A 20 11.01 0.62 7.29
CA GLY A 20 11.47 1.57 8.29
C GLY A 20 10.94 1.25 9.69
N SER A 21 10.95 2.24 10.55
CA SER A 21 10.55 2.12 11.96
C SER A 21 9.56 3.25 12.31
N PRO A 22 8.96 3.23 13.51
CA PRO A 22 8.11 4.36 13.94
C PRO A 22 8.80 5.72 13.90
N ALA A 23 10.12 5.75 14.08
CA ALA A 23 10.89 7.00 14.01
C ALA A 23 10.92 7.59 12.58
N ASP A 24 10.72 6.76 11.56
CA ASP A 24 10.70 7.18 10.17
C ASP A 24 9.30 7.55 9.69
N ALA A 25 8.27 7.28 10.50
CA ALA A 25 6.88 7.48 10.11
C ALA A 25 6.54 8.97 9.99
N VAL A 26 5.68 9.29 9.04
CA VAL A 26 5.13 10.66 8.93
C VAL A 26 4.13 10.91 10.07
N THR A 27 3.88 12.19 10.34
CA THR A 27 2.91 12.60 11.36
C THR A 27 1.48 12.29 10.90
N ASP A 28 0.54 12.24 11.85
CA ASP A 28 -0.88 12.04 11.54
C ASP A 28 -1.45 13.15 10.63
N ASP A 29 -0.91 14.37 10.70
CA ASP A 29 -1.30 15.46 9.81
C ASP A 29 -1.07 15.09 8.34
N TRP A 30 0.01 14.38 8.01
CA TRP A 30 0.26 13.92 6.66
C TRP A 30 -0.73 12.84 6.21
N LEU A 31 -1.17 11.97 7.14
CA LEU A 31 -2.22 10.98 6.85
C LEU A 31 -3.52 11.68 6.49
N VAL A 32 -3.91 12.70 7.26
CA VAL A 32 -5.12 13.49 6.99
C VAL A 32 -5.03 14.22 5.64
N LYS A 33 -3.88 14.83 5.34
CA LYS A 33 -3.65 15.49 4.04
C LYS A 33 -3.76 14.51 2.88
N ALA A 34 -3.23 13.31 3.04
CA ALA A 34 -3.32 12.25 2.03
C ALA A 34 -4.78 11.85 1.80
N GLU A 35 -5.54 11.62 2.88
CA GLU A 35 -6.97 11.28 2.79
C GLU A 35 -7.77 12.37 2.08
N GLN A 36 -7.49 13.63 2.38
CA GLN A 36 -8.14 14.76 1.71
C GLN A 36 -7.83 14.79 0.21
N ARG A 37 -6.57 14.54 -0.14
CA ARG A 37 -6.13 14.64 -1.53
C ARG A 37 -6.67 13.51 -2.40
N ILE A 38 -6.72 12.28 -1.89
CA ILE A 38 -7.27 11.14 -2.64
C ILE A 38 -8.79 11.01 -2.49
N CYS A 39 -9.40 11.80 -1.59
CA CYS A 39 -10.85 11.78 -1.32
C CYS A 39 -11.36 10.46 -0.76
N HIS A 40 -10.54 9.77 0.02
CA HIS A 40 -10.88 8.51 0.69
C HIS A 40 -10.19 8.44 2.04
N LYS A 41 -10.85 7.77 3.00
CA LYS A 41 -10.20 7.39 4.27
C LYS A 41 -9.23 6.25 4.01
N LEU A 42 -8.02 6.35 4.53
CA LEU A 42 -7.06 5.26 4.44
C LEU A 42 -7.54 4.08 5.28
N PRO A 43 -7.39 2.84 4.79
CA PRO A 43 -7.74 1.65 5.58
C PRO A 43 -6.96 1.61 6.88
N THR A 44 -7.61 1.13 7.95
CA THR A 44 -7.02 1.08 9.30
C THR A 44 -5.73 0.27 9.32
N SER A 45 -5.70 -0.89 8.65
CA SER A 45 -4.50 -1.73 8.59
C SER A 45 -3.36 -1.07 7.84
N TYR A 46 -3.65 -0.28 6.81
CA TYR A 46 -2.64 0.46 6.08
C TYR A 46 -2.07 1.63 6.90
N LYS A 47 -2.92 2.37 7.62
CA LYS A 47 -2.46 3.43 8.54
C LYS A 47 -1.53 2.86 9.61
N TRP A 48 -1.88 1.71 10.16
CA TRP A 48 -1.04 1.01 11.12
C TRP A 48 0.35 0.73 10.54
N PHE A 49 0.41 0.25 9.30
CA PHE A 49 1.67 0.00 8.62
C PHE A 49 2.50 1.30 8.46
N LEU A 50 1.88 2.38 8.01
CA LEU A 50 2.56 3.66 7.85
C LEU A 50 3.09 4.20 9.20
N GLN A 51 2.34 4.03 10.28
CA GLN A 51 2.72 4.52 11.61
C GLN A 51 3.83 3.71 12.26
N ASN A 52 3.94 2.43 11.95
CA ASN A 52 4.88 1.51 12.60
C ASN A 52 6.09 1.16 11.74
N TYR A 53 5.97 1.22 10.44
CA TYR A 53 7.03 0.83 9.49
C TYR A 53 7.37 1.90 8.47
N ALA A 54 6.62 2.98 8.41
CA ALA A 54 6.81 4.10 7.49
C ALA A 54 6.61 3.74 6.00
N GLY A 55 7.20 2.67 5.55
CA GLY A 55 7.20 2.20 4.17
C GLY A 55 8.39 1.31 3.93
N GLY A 56 8.63 0.96 2.68
CA GLY A 56 9.77 0.16 2.28
C GLY A 56 9.46 -0.82 1.18
N GLU A 57 10.16 -1.93 1.18
CA GLU A 57 10.11 -2.92 0.11
C GLU A 57 9.84 -4.32 0.66
N VAL A 58 9.15 -5.13 -0.15
CA VAL A 58 9.05 -6.57 0.06
C VAL A 58 9.76 -7.23 -1.11
N GLY A 59 10.89 -7.89 -0.83
CA GLY A 59 11.83 -8.27 -1.86
C GLY A 59 12.37 -6.99 -2.50
N SER A 60 12.16 -6.82 -3.79
CA SER A 60 12.49 -5.58 -4.51
C SER A 60 11.26 -4.77 -4.90
N GLU A 61 10.09 -5.14 -4.39
CA GLU A 61 8.82 -4.46 -4.69
C GLU A 61 8.58 -3.34 -3.69
N GLU A 62 8.55 -2.10 -4.15
CA GLU A 62 8.22 -0.97 -3.29
C GLU A 62 6.73 -1.03 -2.90
N ILE A 63 6.45 -0.91 -1.61
CA ILE A 63 5.10 -0.71 -1.09
C ILE A 63 4.88 0.80 -0.99
N TYR A 64 3.93 1.33 -1.73
CA TYR A 64 3.70 2.77 -1.74
C TYR A 64 3.33 3.28 -0.36
N SER A 65 3.85 4.43 -0.01
CA SER A 65 3.74 5.01 1.33
C SER A 65 3.48 6.53 1.21
N ILE A 66 3.61 7.26 2.31
CA ILE A 66 3.48 8.72 2.33
C ILE A 66 4.84 9.28 2.72
N TYR A 67 5.43 10.06 1.80
CA TYR A 67 6.80 10.56 2.01
C TYR A 67 6.86 11.78 2.94
N GLY A 68 5.73 12.42 3.24
CA GLY A 68 5.72 13.60 4.11
C GLY A 68 6.26 14.84 3.42
N MET A 69 5.99 14.99 2.14
CA MET A 69 6.39 16.13 1.32
C MET A 69 5.19 16.58 0.47
N ASP A 70 5.27 17.81 -0.04
CA ASP A 70 4.20 18.35 -0.89
C ASP A 70 3.90 17.40 -2.05
N PHE A 71 2.64 16.98 -2.16
CA PHE A 71 2.23 16.00 -3.17
C PHE A 71 2.37 16.49 -4.61
N ASP A 72 2.43 17.79 -4.82
CA ASP A 72 2.61 18.37 -6.16
C ASP A 72 4.09 18.40 -6.58
N ASP A 73 5.01 18.24 -5.60
CA ASP A 73 6.46 18.29 -5.82
C ASP A 73 7.13 16.94 -5.66
N ILE A 74 6.39 15.91 -5.23
CA ILE A 74 6.91 14.55 -4.97
C ILE A 74 6.72 13.65 -6.20
N ASN A 75 7.48 12.57 -6.25
CA ASN A 75 7.34 11.51 -7.25
C ASN A 75 7.66 10.14 -6.61
N GLY A 76 7.87 9.11 -7.43
CA GLY A 76 8.24 7.78 -6.96
C GLY A 76 7.10 7.06 -6.28
N GLY A 77 7.40 6.38 -5.19
CA GLY A 77 6.48 5.48 -4.48
C GLY A 77 5.58 6.15 -3.44
N ASP A 78 5.35 7.46 -3.53
CA ASP A 78 4.32 8.12 -2.71
C ASP A 78 2.94 7.75 -3.25
N ILE A 79 2.07 7.22 -2.38
CA ILE A 79 0.77 6.69 -2.80
C ILE A 79 -0.15 7.76 -3.36
N VAL A 80 -0.09 8.99 -2.82
CA VAL A 80 -0.91 10.11 -3.30
C VAL A 80 -0.44 10.54 -4.68
N PHE A 81 0.87 10.67 -4.87
CA PHE A 81 1.44 10.96 -6.19
C PHE A 81 1.03 9.90 -7.22
N GLN A 82 1.16 8.63 -6.87
CA GLN A 82 0.82 7.53 -7.77
C GLN A 82 -0.68 7.57 -8.14
N HIS A 83 -1.55 7.89 -7.19
CA HIS A 83 -2.97 7.98 -7.46
C HIS A 83 -3.30 9.16 -8.39
N ILE A 84 -2.77 10.34 -8.12
CA ILE A 84 -2.98 11.53 -8.93
C ILE A 84 -2.45 11.32 -10.35
N ASN A 85 -1.23 10.78 -10.45
CA ASN A 85 -0.61 10.49 -11.74
C ASN A 85 -1.40 9.44 -12.51
N GLY A 86 -1.88 8.41 -11.82
CA GLY A 86 -2.71 7.36 -12.42
C GLY A 86 -4.03 7.91 -12.96
N LEU A 87 -4.68 8.82 -12.23
CA LEU A 87 -5.90 9.48 -12.70
C LEU A 87 -5.63 10.34 -13.94
N LYS A 88 -4.54 11.10 -13.92
CA LYS A 88 -4.14 11.96 -15.03
C LYS A 88 -3.89 11.17 -16.31
N HIS A 89 -3.23 10.01 -16.20
CA HIS A 89 -2.89 9.15 -17.33
C HIS A 89 -3.95 8.07 -17.60
N LYS A 90 -5.05 8.08 -16.85
CA LYS A 90 -6.16 7.12 -16.99
C LYS A 90 -5.75 5.66 -16.79
N SER A 91 -4.71 5.42 -15.99
CA SER A 91 -4.28 4.07 -15.61
C SER A 91 -4.99 3.54 -14.38
N THR A 92 -5.70 4.39 -13.65
CA THR A 92 -6.56 4.01 -12.54
C THR A 92 -7.82 4.87 -12.51
N THR A 93 -8.71 4.59 -11.56
CA THR A 93 -9.95 5.36 -11.34
C THR A 93 -9.98 5.90 -9.91
N ALA A 94 -10.92 6.82 -9.64
CA ALA A 94 -11.05 7.44 -8.32
C ALA A 94 -11.21 6.43 -7.17
N LYS A 95 -11.82 5.27 -7.44
CA LYS A 95 -12.09 4.23 -6.42
C LYS A 95 -11.05 3.13 -6.36
N LYS A 96 -10.01 3.20 -7.17
CA LYS A 96 -8.93 2.20 -7.20
C LYS A 96 -7.61 2.89 -6.89
N VAL A 97 -7.12 2.73 -5.67
CA VAL A 97 -5.89 3.38 -5.21
C VAL A 97 -4.76 2.35 -5.21
N VAL A 98 -3.82 2.51 -6.13
CA VAL A 98 -2.70 1.58 -6.33
C VAL A 98 -1.75 1.65 -5.14
N ILE A 99 -1.33 0.50 -4.64
CA ILE A 99 -0.42 0.37 -3.48
C ILE A 99 0.92 -0.24 -3.84
N SER A 100 1.04 -0.92 -4.97
CA SER A 100 2.32 -1.47 -5.46
C SER A 100 2.16 -1.96 -6.89
N GLU A 101 3.26 -1.93 -7.63
CA GLU A 101 3.36 -2.53 -8.96
C GLU A 101 4.61 -3.40 -9.00
N THR A 102 4.51 -4.59 -9.59
CA THR A 102 5.65 -5.50 -9.70
C THR A 102 6.28 -5.40 -11.10
N ASP A 103 7.52 -5.88 -11.21
CA ASP A 103 8.23 -5.95 -12.49
C ASP A 103 7.55 -6.93 -13.48
N PHE A 104 6.64 -7.78 -12.97
CA PHE A 104 5.88 -8.73 -13.81
C PHE A 104 4.58 -8.14 -14.33
N GLY A 105 4.33 -6.85 -14.09
CA GLY A 105 3.13 -6.17 -14.59
C GLY A 105 1.89 -6.40 -13.72
N GLU A 106 2.06 -6.87 -12.49
CA GLU A 106 0.96 -6.98 -11.53
C GLU A 106 0.77 -5.64 -10.82
N VAL A 107 -0.49 -5.19 -10.70
CA VAL A 107 -0.84 -3.94 -10.04
C VAL A 107 -1.77 -4.23 -8.89
N PHE A 108 -1.33 -3.99 -7.66
CA PHE A 108 -2.13 -4.17 -6.46
C PHE A 108 -2.79 -2.87 -6.07
N PHE A 109 -4.09 -2.91 -5.73
CA PHE A 109 -4.82 -1.69 -5.40
C PHE A 109 -5.91 -1.93 -4.36
N PHE A 110 -6.18 -0.89 -3.56
CA PHE A 110 -7.37 -0.83 -2.71
C PHE A 110 -8.60 -0.60 -3.59
N ASP A 111 -9.60 -1.46 -3.44
CA ASP A 111 -10.90 -1.26 -4.11
C ASP A 111 -11.86 -0.57 -3.13
N TYR A 112 -12.05 0.74 -3.30
CA TYR A 112 -12.90 1.52 -2.41
C TYR A 112 -14.39 1.25 -2.59
N ASP A 113 -14.82 0.52 -3.61
CA ASP A 113 -16.18 -0.02 -3.68
C ASP A 113 -16.44 -1.05 -2.57
N THR A 114 -15.37 -1.64 -2.02
CA THR A 114 -15.46 -2.61 -0.91
C THR A 114 -15.23 -1.99 0.47
N TYR A 115 -14.96 -0.69 0.54
CA TYR A 115 -14.66 -0.02 1.81
C TYR A 115 -15.84 -0.11 2.77
N ASN A 116 -15.57 -0.67 3.97
CA ASN A 116 -16.61 -0.93 4.98
C ASN A 116 -16.60 0.06 6.16
N GLY A 117 -15.87 1.16 6.03
CA GLY A 117 -15.65 2.14 7.11
C GLY A 117 -14.33 1.93 7.86
N GLU A 118 -13.65 0.81 7.67
CA GLU A 118 -12.37 0.50 8.28
C GLU A 118 -11.36 -0.07 7.29
N GLU A 119 -11.78 -1.01 6.44
CA GLU A 119 -10.91 -1.74 5.53
C GLU A 119 -11.43 -1.75 4.11
N CYS A 120 -10.50 -1.90 3.16
CA CYS A 120 -10.78 -2.22 1.76
C CYS A 120 -10.27 -3.62 1.46
N GLN A 121 -10.94 -4.33 0.57
CA GLN A 121 -10.34 -5.47 -0.10
C GLN A 121 -9.26 -4.99 -1.07
N ILE A 122 -8.25 -5.81 -1.28
CA ILE A 122 -7.15 -5.53 -2.18
C ILE A 122 -7.26 -6.49 -3.37
N PHE A 123 -7.24 -5.93 -4.56
CA PHE A 123 -7.27 -6.68 -5.81
C PHE A 123 -5.92 -6.58 -6.51
N VAL A 124 -5.64 -7.54 -7.35
CA VAL A 124 -4.51 -7.50 -8.26
C VAL A 124 -5.01 -7.46 -9.70
N ARG A 125 -4.50 -6.51 -10.48
CA ARG A 125 -4.69 -6.51 -11.94
C ARG A 125 -3.48 -7.22 -12.55
N ILE A 126 -3.74 -8.34 -13.21
CA ILE A 126 -2.72 -9.13 -13.89
C ILE A 126 -2.49 -8.58 -15.31
N PRO A 127 -1.40 -8.97 -16.00
CA PRO A 127 -1.08 -8.41 -17.32
C PRO A 127 -2.19 -8.55 -18.38
N SER A 128 -3.07 -9.54 -18.24
CA SER A 128 -4.23 -9.70 -19.14
C SER A 128 -5.27 -8.59 -18.98
N GLY A 129 -5.18 -7.77 -17.92
CA GLY A 129 -6.15 -6.73 -17.56
C GLY A 129 -7.23 -7.21 -16.61
N GLU A 130 -7.26 -8.49 -16.26
CA GLU A 130 -8.23 -9.06 -15.33
C GLU A 130 -7.90 -8.65 -13.89
N ASN A 131 -8.94 -8.31 -13.11
CA ASN A 131 -8.82 -7.99 -11.69
C ASN A 131 -9.26 -9.20 -10.86
N LEU A 132 -8.39 -9.64 -9.94
CA LEU A 132 -8.64 -10.78 -9.06
C LEU A 132 -8.56 -10.34 -7.60
N LEU A 133 -9.47 -10.85 -6.76
CA LEU A 133 -9.37 -10.62 -5.32
C LEU A 133 -8.08 -11.23 -4.79
N TYR A 134 -7.28 -10.43 -4.08
CA TYR A 134 -5.99 -10.86 -3.56
C TYR A 134 -5.99 -10.99 -2.04
N ALA A 135 -6.56 -10.01 -1.33
CA ALA A 135 -6.55 -9.98 0.14
C ALA A 135 -7.75 -9.21 0.67
N ASN A 136 -8.18 -9.53 1.89
CA ASN A 136 -9.33 -8.87 2.53
C ASN A 136 -8.96 -7.60 3.28
N ASN A 137 -7.67 -7.41 3.60
CA ASN A 137 -7.14 -6.21 4.24
C ASN A 137 -5.63 -6.13 3.99
N PHE A 138 -5.02 -5.04 4.47
CA PHE A 138 -3.59 -4.81 4.23
C PHE A 138 -2.69 -5.78 5.01
N TYR A 139 -3.10 -6.26 6.17
CA TYR A 139 -2.33 -7.28 6.92
C TYR A 139 -2.16 -8.55 6.08
N GLU A 140 -3.26 -9.05 5.52
CA GLU A 140 -3.25 -10.25 4.69
C GLU A 140 -2.46 -10.02 3.41
N TYR A 141 -2.62 -8.87 2.77
CA TYR A 141 -1.86 -8.49 1.57
C TYR A 141 -0.36 -8.57 1.83
N LEU A 142 0.09 -7.89 2.88
CA LEU A 142 1.52 -7.81 3.18
C LEU A 142 2.11 -9.18 3.53
N ALA A 143 1.38 -9.97 4.31
CA ALA A 143 1.80 -11.34 4.63
C ALA A 143 1.94 -12.20 3.38
N LYS A 144 0.97 -12.13 2.47
CA LYS A 144 1.02 -12.87 1.21
C LYS A 144 2.19 -12.44 0.32
N ARG A 145 2.49 -11.12 0.28
CA ARG A 145 3.65 -10.62 -0.49
C ARG A 145 4.96 -11.13 0.10
N ILE A 146 5.11 -11.10 1.42
CA ILE A 146 6.32 -11.64 2.09
C ILE A 146 6.46 -13.13 1.77
N LYS A 147 5.40 -13.90 1.91
CA LYS A 147 5.43 -15.35 1.64
C LYS A 147 5.73 -15.67 0.17
N ALA A 148 5.33 -14.81 -0.76
CA ALA A 148 5.61 -14.99 -2.18
C ALA A 148 7.11 -14.92 -2.50
N HIS A 149 7.90 -14.30 -1.64
CA HIS A 149 9.36 -14.17 -1.78
C HIS A 149 10.15 -15.19 -0.96
N LEU A 150 9.48 -16.06 -0.21
CA LEU A 150 10.14 -17.13 0.53
C LEU A 150 10.55 -18.24 -0.42
N PRO A 151 11.72 -18.89 -0.17
CA PRO A 151 12.18 -20.03 -0.98
C PRO A 151 11.27 -21.25 -0.84
#